data_6aa02dcebe9981fb387487117e3da2a0
#
_entry.id   6aa02dcebe9981fb387487117e3da2a0
#
_cell.length_a   1.000
_cell.length_b   1.000
_cell.length_c   1.000
_cell.angle_alpha   90.00
_cell.angle_beta   90.00
_cell.angle_gamma   90.00
#
_symmetry.space_group_name_H-M   'P 1'
#
loop_
_entity.id
_entity.type
_entity.pdbx_description
1 polymer ?
#
loop_
_entity_poly.entity_id
_entity_poly.type
_entity_poly.pdbx_seq_one_letter_code
_entity_poly.pdbx_strand_id
1 'polypeptide(L)'
;MIVRRIALNGWRNYAFAAAEFSPGTNVITGENAQGKTNLLEAVYLLTGGKSFRTRFDRELIGFGYTSAEVLADVYAFGREQTVRVVLRQGQRKQIWQNGVKKTAAELAGNFAAVLFCPDDLNIIRDGPAARRRMMDMAISQLRPKYGALLAEYSRLYDQKSAILRDWHEKPSLLDTLDDFSDQMCRVSAKLIRYRAAYASRLNIAAAPIHADFSGGRDQLALAYRTVSTVTDALGTEKEIYYALCDHQEQHRRAELDSGQCLTGAHKDDLLIDINGQPARAFASQGQTRTAALSLKLAEREIFHDEFDEYPVLMLDDVLSELDAQRQAFVLNRIGGGQTLITCCEDARIAERTGGRVLTVANGGIR
;
A
#
# COMPACT_ATOMS: atom_id res chain seq x y z
N MET A 1 11.25 -7.35 -11.62
CA MET A 1 10.06 -8.24 -11.62
C MET A 1 9.15 -7.91 -12.80
N ILE A 2 8.44 -8.90 -13.37
CA ILE A 2 7.66 -8.73 -14.60
C ILE A 2 6.38 -9.57 -14.51
N VAL A 3 5.22 -9.00 -14.85
CA VAL A 3 4.02 -9.76 -15.24
C VAL A 3 4.09 -9.98 -16.75
N ARG A 4 4.11 -11.24 -17.20
CA ARG A 4 4.14 -11.58 -18.63
C ARG A 4 2.74 -11.67 -19.21
N ARG A 5 1.85 -12.32 -18.46
CA ARG A 5 0.47 -12.55 -18.88
C ARG A 5 -0.46 -12.51 -17.68
N ILE A 6 -1.66 -12.03 -17.90
CA ILE A 6 -2.75 -12.14 -16.93
C ILE A 6 -4.04 -12.59 -17.65
N ALA A 7 -4.79 -13.44 -17.01
CA ALA A 7 -6.14 -13.85 -17.45
C ALA A 7 -7.12 -13.62 -16.30
N LEU A 8 -8.25 -13.02 -16.61
CA LEU A 8 -9.30 -12.62 -15.70
C LEU A 8 -10.60 -13.33 -16.09
N ASN A 9 -11.31 -13.85 -15.10
CA ASN A 9 -12.62 -14.47 -15.30
C ASN A 9 -13.56 -14.04 -14.18
N GLY A 10 -14.71 -13.45 -14.50
CA GLY A 10 -15.66 -12.92 -13.53
C GLY A 10 -15.11 -11.83 -12.60
N TRP A 11 -14.07 -11.13 -13.03
CA TRP A 11 -13.34 -10.13 -12.23
C TRP A 11 -13.87 -8.73 -12.49
N ARG A 12 -14.45 -8.08 -11.47
CA ARG A 12 -14.98 -6.72 -11.60
C ARG A 12 -15.91 -6.59 -12.82
N ASN A 13 -15.52 -5.83 -13.83
CA ASN A 13 -16.26 -5.65 -15.09
C ASN A 13 -15.80 -6.61 -16.21
N TYR A 14 -14.84 -7.48 -15.96
CA TYR A 14 -14.35 -8.46 -16.93
C TYR A 14 -15.07 -9.78 -16.80
N ALA A 15 -15.91 -10.13 -17.78
CA ALA A 15 -16.47 -11.48 -17.90
C ALA A 15 -15.36 -12.50 -18.16
N PHE A 16 -14.57 -12.21 -19.21
CA PHE A 16 -13.31 -12.87 -19.54
C PHE A 16 -12.41 -11.89 -20.25
N ALA A 17 -11.16 -11.79 -19.81
CA ALA A 17 -10.14 -11.01 -20.51
C ALA A 17 -8.76 -11.64 -20.30
N ALA A 18 -7.88 -11.45 -21.27
CA ALA A 18 -6.46 -11.80 -21.13
C ALA A 18 -5.60 -10.70 -21.71
N ALA A 19 -4.44 -10.48 -21.11
CA ALA A 19 -3.45 -9.52 -21.58
C ALA A 19 -2.04 -10.10 -21.47
N GLU A 20 -1.20 -9.76 -22.44
CA GLU A 20 0.23 -10.01 -22.41
C GLU A 20 0.96 -8.67 -22.31
N PHE A 21 1.95 -8.59 -21.47
CA PHE A 21 2.71 -7.38 -21.23
C PHE A 21 4.15 -7.50 -21.77
N SER A 22 4.69 -6.37 -22.21
CA SER A 22 6.13 -6.26 -22.49
C SER A 22 6.92 -6.14 -21.18
N PRO A 23 8.19 -6.53 -21.16
CA PRO A 23 9.04 -6.36 -19.98
C PRO A 23 9.29 -4.91 -19.55
N GLY A 24 9.14 -3.96 -20.50
CA GLY A 24 9.31 -2.53 -20.27
C GLY A 24 7.98 -1.83 -19.94
N THR A 25 7.78 -0.67 -20.55
CA THR A 25 6.56 0.13 -20.35
C THR A 25 5.40 -0.44 -21.15
N ASN A 26 4.23 -0.50 -20.50
CA ASN A 26 2.96 -0.85 -21.11
C ASN A 26 1.96 0.27 -20.83
N VAL A 27 1.37 0.81 -21.88
CA VAL A 27 0.39 1.90 -21.78
C VAL A 27 -1.00 1.31 -22.03
N ILE A 28 -1.82 1.36 -21.00
CA ILE A 28 -3.18 0.80 -20.97
C ILE A 28 -4.15 1.94 -21.23
N THR A 29 -4.68 2.01 -22.44
CA THR A 29 -5.56 3.09 -22.90
C THR A 29 -7.02 2.66 -22.88
N GLY A 30 -7.92 3.62 -22.87
CA GLY A 30 -9.37 3.43 -22.96
C GLY A 30 -10.14 4.51 -22.23
N GLU A 31 -11.40 4.66 -22.53
CA GLU A 31 -12.30 5.61 -21.85
C GLU A 31 -12.40 5.36 -20.34
N ASN A 32 -12.94 6.33 -19.63
CA ASN A 32 -13.19 6.17 -18.19
C ASN A 32 -14.21 5.04 -17.94
N ALA A 33 -14.05 4.36 -16.81
CA ALA A 33 -14.89 3.23 -16.38
C ALA A 33 -14.81 1.96 -17.26
N GLN A 34 -13.94 1.88 -18.26
CA GLN A 34 -13.78 0.66 -19.09
C GLN A 34 -13.06 -0.48 -18.35
N GLY A 35 -12.38 -0.22 -17.24
CA GLY A 35 -11.75 -1.27 -16.43
C GLY A 35 -10.23 -1.17 -16.31
N LYS A 36 -9.57 -0.12 -16.78
CA LYS A 36 -8.12 0.07 -16.69
C LYS A 36 -7.59 -0.15 -15.26
N THR A 37 -8.17 0.55 -14.29
CA THR A 37 -7.85 0.38 -12.86
C THR A 37 -8.14 -1.04 -12.35
N ASN A 38 -9.21 -1.70 -12.86
CA ASN A 38 -9.54 -3.06 -12.46
C ASN A 38 -8.50 -4.09 -12.95
N LEU A 39 -7.84 -3.83 -14.08
CA LEU A 39 -6.71 -4.62 -14.56
C LEU A 39 -5.48 -4.42 -13.66
N LEU A 40 -5.14 -3.17 -13.29
CA LEU A 40 -4.07 -2.91 -12.33
C LEU A 40 -4.37 -3.52 -10.96
N GLU A 41 -5.63 -3.49 -10.52
CA GLU A 41 -6.06 -4.12 -9.26
C GLU A 41 -5.82 -5.63 -9.27
N ALA A 42 -6.04 -6.30 -10.42
CA ALA A 42 -5.74 -7.71 -10.58
C ALA A 42 -4.22 -8.00 -10.53
N VAL A 43 -3.40 -7.15 -11.13
CA VAL A 43 -1.94 -7.24 -11.02
C VAL A 43 -1.48 -7.02 -9.58
N TYR A 44 -2.01 -6.01 -8.90
CA TYR A 44 -1.67 -5.74 -7.49
C TYR A 44 -2.05 -6.89 -6.56
N LEU A 45 -3.12 -7.62 -6.86
CA LEU A 45 -3.54 -8.79 -6.08
C LEU A 45 -2.43 -9.85 -5.97
N LEU A 46 -1.53 -9.93 -6.93
CA LEU A 46 -0.41 -10.89 -6.95
C LEU A 46 0.63 -10.62 -5.86
N THR A 47 0.68 -9.42 -5.29
CA THR A 47 1.68 -9.02 -4.27
C THR A 47 1.41 -9.59 -2.87
N GLY A 48 0.24 -10.13 -2.61
CA GLY A 48 -0.13 -10.68 -1.30
C GLY A 48 -1.63 -10.94 -1.18
N GLY A 49 -2.32 -11.07 -2.31
CA GLY A 49 -3.73 -11.44 -2.35
C GLY A 49 -4.69 -10.39 -1.79
N LYS A 50 -4.30 -9.11 -1.75
CA LYS A 50 -5.15 -8.00 -1.25
C LYS A 50 -5.37 -6.96 -2.34
N SER A 51 -6.60 -6.41 -2.39
CA SER A 51 -6.90 -5.24 -3.21
C SER A 51 -6.38 -3.96 -2.55
N PHE A 52 -5.99 -2.98 -3.37
CA PHE A 52 -5.68 -1.64 -2.89
C PHE A 52 -6.93 -0.73 -2.77
N ARG A 53 -8.10 -1.16 -3.30
CA ARG A 53 -9.35 -0.37 -3.31
C ARG A 53 -10.38 -0.84 -2.29
N THR A 54 -10.44 -2.15 -2.02
CA THR A 54 -11.46 -2.72 -1.13
C THR A 54 -10.86 -3.66 -0.10
N ARG A 55 -11.55 -3.75 1.05
CA ARG A 55 -11.25 -4.74 2.10
C ARG A 55 -12.00 -6.06 1.89
N PHE A 56 -13.02 -6.07 1.05
CA PHE A 56 -13.94 -7.19 0.91
C PHE A 56 -13.71 -7.92 -0.41
N ASP A 57 -13.23 -9.15 -0.35
CA ASP A 57 -12.98 -9.99 -1.53
C ASP A 57 -14.24 -10.17 -2.42
N ARG A 58 -15.44 -10.14 -1.82
CA ARG A 58 -16.71 -10.22 -2.56
C ARG A 58 -16.91 -9.09 -3.58
N GLU A 59 -16.34 -7.92 -3.33
CA GLU A 59 -16.46 -6.76 -4.21
C GLU A 59 -15.58 -6.86 -5.46
N LEU A 60 -14.65 -7.82 -5.48
CA LEU A 60 -13.80 -8.14 -6.63
C LEU A 60 -14.51 -9.07 -7.63
N ILE A 61 -15.57 -9.74 -7.19
CA ILE A 61 -16.39 -10.60 -8.03
C ILE A 61 -17.34 -9.73 -8.85
N GLY A 62 -17.33 -9.93 -10.15
CA GLY A 62 -18.19 -9.19 -11.08
C GLY A 62 -19.69 -9.36 -10.82
N PHE A 63 -20.48 -8.36 -11.15
CA PHE A 63 -21.92 -8.42 -10.99
C PHE A 63 -22.52 -9.58 -11.79
N GLY A 64 -23.35 -10.38 -11.15
CA GLY A 64 -23.97 -11.57 -11.76
C GLY A 64 -23.11 -12.85 -11.71
N TYR A 65 -21.87 -12.75 -11.19
CA TYR A 65 -21.00 -13.91 -11.00
C TYR A 65 -20.98 -14.38 -9.55
N THR A 66 -20.77 -15.67 -9.32
CA THR A 66 -20.59 -16.27 -7.99
C THR A 66 -19.12 -16.47 -7.62
N SER A 67 -18.24 -16.29 -8.60
CA SER A 67 -16.79 -16.44 -8.43
C SER A 67 -16.03 -15.53 -9.38
N ALA A 68 -14.78 -15.24 -9.01
CA ALA A 68 -13.81 -14.59 -9.87
C ALA A 68 -12.47 -15.31 -9.81
N GLU A 69 -11.73 -15.27 -10.91
CA GLU A 69 -10.41 -15.88 -11.01
C GLU A 69 -9.43 -14.90 -11.66
N VAL A 70 -8.22 -14.80 -11.07
CA VAL A 70 -7.05 -14.15 -11.64
C VAL A 70 -5.97 -15.20 -11.80
N LEU A 71 -5.50 -15.41 -13.03
CA LEU A 71 -4.37 -16.28 -13.36
C LEU A 71 -3.28 -15.43 -14.00
N ALA A 72 -2.07 -15.48 -13.50
CA ALA A 72 -0.98 -14.68 -14.02
C ALA A 72 0.34 -15.47 -14.09
N ASP A 73 1.09 -15.23 -15.17
CA ASP A 73 2.45 -15.69 -15.33
C ASP A 73 3.38 -14.51 -15.04
N VAL A 74 4.22 -14.65 -14.03
CA VAL A 74 5.15 -13.63 -13.55
C VAL A 74 6.59 -14.13 -13.58
N TYR A 75 7.53 -13.22 -13.74
CA TYR A 75 8.95 -13.48 -13.57
C TYR A 75 9.46 -12.61 -12.42
N ALA A 76 9.99 -13.25 -11.39
CA ALA A 76 10.56 -12.58 -10.22
C ALA A 76 11.62 -13.48 -9.58
N PHE A 77 12.67 -12.87 -9.03
CA PHE A 77 13.79 -13.58 -8.38
C PHE A 77 14.43 -14.65 -9.28
N GLY A 78 14.63 -14.31 -10.55
CA GLY A 78 15.24 -15.20 -11.53
C GLY A 78 14.39 -16.41 -11.94
N ARG A 79 13.08 -16.44 -11.61
CA ARG A 79 12.19 -17.60 -11.84
C ARG A 79 10.88 -17.21 -12.49
N GLU A 80 10.40 -18.08 -13.35
CA GLU A 80 9.02 -18.04 -13.83
C GLU A 80 8.10 -18.65 -12.79
N GLN A 81 6.97 -17.99 -12.57
CA GLN A 81 5.99 -18.42 -11.58
C GLN A 81 4.58 -18.20 -12.14
N THR A 82 3.70 -19.15 -11.88
CA THR A 82 2.27 -18.99 -12.16
C THR A 82 1.53 -18.77 -10.86
N VAL A 83 0.81 -17.66 -10.76
CA VAL A 83 -0.03 -17.34 -9.60
C VAL A 83 -1.49 -17.39 -10.02
N ARG A 84 -2.29 -18.15 -9.26
CA ARG A 84 -3.73 -18.27 -9.45
C ARG A 84 -4.46 -17.88 -8.18
N VAL A 85 -5.39 -16.93 -8.27
CA VAL A 85 -6.23 -16.50 -7.16
C VAL A 85 -7.68 -16.72 -7.54
N VAL A 86 -8.43 -17.48 -6.71
CA VAL A 86 -9.85 -17.75 -6.91
C VAL A 86 -10.65 -17.20 -5.72
N LEU A 87 -11.63 -16.39 -6.03
CA LEU A 87 -12.60 -15.83 -5.11
C LEU A 87 -13.96 -16.48 -5.33
N ARG A 88 -14.66 -16.82 -4.24
CA ARG A 88 -16.03 -17.34 -4.29
C ARG A 88 -16.86 -16.65 -3.22
N GLN A 89 -18.12 -16.37 -3.53
CA GLN A 89 -19.03 -15.77 -2.55
C GLN A 89 -19.14 -16.66 -1.32
N GLY A 90 -19.07 -16.05 -0.12
CA GLY A 90 -19.19 -16.76 1.16
C GLY A 90 -18.01 -17.67 1.53
N GLN A 91 -16.95 -17.71 0.74
CA GLN A 91 -15.77 -18.54 1.00
C GLN A 91 -14.50 -17.68 1.16
N ARG A 92 -13.51 -18.24 1.85
CA ARG A 92 -12.16 -17.65 1.88
C ARG A 92 -11.51 -17.79 0.51
N LYS A 93 -10.80 -16.75 0.07
CA LYS A 93 -10.02 -16.82 -1.16
C LYS A 93 -9.04 -17.97 -1.15
N GLN A 94 -8.81 -18.54 -2.31
CA GLN A 94 -7.85 -19.61 -2.52
C GLN A 94 -6.75 -19.12 -3.45
N ILE A 95 -5.51 -19.41 -3.09
CA ILE A 95 -4.32 -18.95 -3.81
C ILE A 95 -3.46 -20.17 -4.12
N TRP A 96 -2.93 -20.23 -5.32
CA TRP A 96 -1.92 -21.22 -5.74
C TRP A 96 -0.74 -20.49 -6.38
N GLN A 97 0.43 -21.01 -6.13
CA GLN A 97 1.66 -20.61 -6.78
C GLN A 97 2.34 -21.87 -7.31
N ASN A 98 2.56 -21.93 -8.63
CA ASN A 98 3.09 -23.12 -9.34
C ASN A 98 2.30 -24.41 -9.01
N GLY A 99 0.97 -24.31 -8.94
CA GLY A 99 0.08 -25.41 -8.59
C GLY A 99 0.01 -25.77 -7.09
N VAL A 100 0.87 -25.19 -6.25
CA VAL A 100 0.87 -25.42 -4.80
C VAL A 100 0.00 -24.39 -4.10
N LYS A 101 -0.92 -24.87 -3.24
CA LYS A 101 -1.80 -23.98 -2.46
C LYS A 101 -0.99 -23.17 -1.45
N LYS A 102 -1.27 -21.86 -1.40
CA LYS A 102 -0.59 -20.87 -0.56
C LYS A 102 -1.58 -20.06 0.25
N THR A 103 -1.11 -19.51 1.36
CA THR A 103 -1.78 -18.42 2.08
C THR A 103 -1.38 -17.06 1.48
N ALA A 104 -2.13 -16.00 1.81
CA ALA A 104 -1.77 -14.64 1.42
C ALA A 104 -0.40 -14.21 1.97
N ALA A 105 -0.03 -14.67 3.17
CA ALA A 105 1.26 -14.38 3.78
C ALA A 105 2.43 -15.10 3.06
N GLU A 106 2.19 -16.31 2.53
CA GLU A 106 3.20 -17.04 1.75
C GLU A 106 3.32 -16.52 0.31
N LEU A 107 2.28 -15.87 -0.23
CA LEU A 107 2.35 -15.19 -1.53
C LEU A 107 3.15 -13.89 -1.42
N ALA A 108 2.97 -13.13 -0.33
CA ALA A 108 3.70 -11.89 -0.10
C ALA A 108 5.23 -12.12 -0.12
N GLY A 109 5.96 -11.20 -0.71
CA GLY A 109 7.42 -11.30 -0.87
C GLY A 109 7.89 -12.13 -2.07
N ASN A 110 6.99 -12.76 -2.83
CA ASN A 110 7.35 -13.49 -4.05
C ASN A 110 7.21 -12.66 -5.34
N PHE A 111 6.48 -11.57 -5.25
CA PHE A 111 6.28 -10.60 -6.31
C PHE A 111 5.93 -9.26 -5.67
N ALA A 112 6.44 -8.16 -6.19
CA ALA A 112 6.20 -6.85 -5.65
C ALA A 112 5.78 -5.85 -6.72
N ALA A 113 4.92 -4.91 -6.32
CA ALA A 113 4.47 -3.82 -7.15
C ALA A 113 4.33 -2.53 -6.33
N VAL A 114 4.70 -1.41 -6.93
CA VAL A 114 4.47 -0.07 -6.38
C VAL A 114 3.35 0.57 -7.17
N LEU A 115 2.26 0.87 -6.48
CA LEU A 115 1.13 1.58 -7.06
C LEU A 115 1.23 3.07 -6.78
N PHE A 116 0.97 3.87 -7.79
CA PHE A 116 0.76 5.30 -7.68
C PHE A 116 -0.56 5.68 -8.35
N CYS A 117 -1.48 6.23 -7.59
CA CYS A 117 -2.82 6.63 -8.02
C CYS A 117 -3.10 8.09 -7.61
N PRO A 118 -4.16 8.74 -8.13
CA PRO A 118 -4.48 10.14 -7.81
C PRO A 118 -4.65 10.41 -6.31
N ASP A 119 -5.16 9.46 -5.54
CA ASP A 119 -5.30 9.61 -4.09
C ASP A 119 -3.95 9.79 -3.40
N ASP A 120 -2.87 9.18 -3.91
CA ASP A 120 -1.54 9.33 -3.35
C ASP A 120 -1.01 10.78 -3.43
N LEU A 121 -1.50 11.59 -4.38
CA LEU A 121 -1.14 13.01 -4.48
C LEU A 121 -1.63 13.83 -3.27
N ASN A 122 -2.63 13.32 -2.57
CA ASN A 122 -3.21 13.97 -1.39
C ASN A 122 -2.60 13.49 -0.06
N ILE A 123 -1.71 12.48 -0.09
CA ILE A 123 -1.17 11.83 1.12
C ILE A 123 -0.54 12.81 2.11
N ILE A 124 0.02 13.92 1.60
CA ILE A 124 0.61 14.98 2.42
C ILE A 124 -0.47 15.75 3.19
N ARG A 125 -1.62 15.99 2.56
CA ARG A 125 -2.74 16.77 3.12
C ARG A 125 -3.71 15.92 3.90
N ASP A 126 -3.79 14.64 3.56
CA ASP A 126 -4.65 13.68 4.23
C ASP A 126 -4.22 13.44 5.68
N GLY A 127 -5.12 12.79 6.42
CA GLY A 127 -4.86 12.44 7.80
C GLY A 127 -3.82 11.30 7.95
N PRO A 128 -3.40 11.02 9.19
CA PRO A 128 -2.44 9.95 9.51
C PRO A 128 -2.81 8.57 8.95
N ALA A 129 -4.10 8.30 8.79
CA ALA A 129 -4.59 7.01 8.29
C ALA A 129 -4.10 6.71 6.86
N ALA A 130 -4.06 7.71 5.97
CA ALA A 130 -3.55 7.56 4.61
C ALA A 130 -2.05 7.24 4.61
N ARG A 131 -1.26 7.94 5.42
CA ARG A 131 0.18 7.72 5.55
C ARG A 131 0.53 6.38 6.18
N ARG A 132 -0.22 5.96 7.21
CA ARG A 132 -0.08 4.59 7.75
C ARG A 132 -0.38 3.53 6.70
N ARG A 133 -1.48 3.72 5.95
CA ARG A 133 -1.85 2.79 4.87
C ARG A 133 -0.75 2.66 3.81
N MET A 134 -0.15 3.77 3.38
CA MET A 134 1.00 3.75 2.45
C MET A 134 2.14 2.91 3.01
N MET A 135 2.59 3.18 4.25
CA MET A 135 3.65 2.41 4.90
C MET A 135 3.26 0.93 5.04
N ASP A 136 2.04 0.64 5.49
CA ASP A 136 1.57 -0.73 5.73
C ASP A 136 1.50 -1.57 4.43
N MET A 137 1.12 -0.94 3.31
CA MET A 137 1.11 -1.59 1.99
C MET A 137 2.52 -1.95 1.53
N ALA A 138 3.47 -1.03 1.66
CA ALA A 138 4.87 -1.27 1.31
C ALA A 138 5.52 -2.32 2.23
N ILE A 139 5.42 -2.14 3.55
CA ILE A 139 6.06 -3.05 4.53
C ILE A 139 5.48 -4.46 4.42
N SER A 140 4.18 -4.61 4.14
CA SER A 140 3.56 -5.95 3.98
C SER A 140 4.15 -6.74 2.82
N GLN A 141 4.60 -6.09 1.75
CA GLN A 141 5.28 -6.73 0.63
C GLN A 141 6.75 -7.02 0.95
N LEU A 142 7.44 -6.08 1.61
CA LEU A 142 8.85 -6.23 2.01
C LEU A 142 9.06 -7.26 3.13
N ARG A 143 8.08 -7.41 4.01
CA ARG A 143 8.15 -8.25 5.22
C ARG A 143 6.85 -9.07 5.37
N PRO A 144 6.78 -10.30 4.87
CA PRO A 144 5.56 -11.11 4.88
C PRO A 144 4.93 -11.28 6.27
N LYS A 145 5.74 -11.35 7.33
CA LYS A 145 5.26 -11.45 8.72
C LYS A 145 4.50 -10.20 9.18
N TYR A 146 4.80 -9.03 8.60
CA TYR A 146 4.14 -7.77 8.97
C TYR A 146 2.64 -7.78 8.67
N GLY A 147 2.25 -8.31 7.52
CA GLY A 147 0.83 -8.41 7.15
C GLY A 147 0.00 -9.24 8.12
N ALA A 148 0.59 -10.28 8.73
CA ALA A 148 -0.06 -11.08 9.77
C ALA A 148 -0.20 -10.29 11.09
N LEU A 149 0.85 -9.57 11.50
CA LEU A 149 0.81 -8.69 12.68
C LEU A 149 -0.24 -7.59 12.53
N LEU A 150 -0.36 -7.00 11.33
CA LEU A 150 -1.36 -5.97 11.05
C LEU A 150 -2.79 -6.52 11.15
N ALA A 151 -3.02 -7.73 10.66
CA ALA A 151 -4.32 -8.40 10.77
C ALA A 151 -4.66 -8.75 12.24
N GLU A 152 -3.69 -9.24 13.00
CA GLU A 152 -3.82 -9.51 14.44
C GLU A 152 -4.15 -8.22 15.20
N TYR A 153 -3.40 -7.15 14.93
CA TYR A 153 -3.64 -5.84 15.53
C TYR A 153 -5.05 -5.32 15.26
N SER A 154 -5.50 -5.40 14.00
CA SER A 154 -6.85 -4.95 13.63
C SER A 154 -7.94 -5.71 14.42
N ARG A 155 -7.78 -7.03 14.57
CA ARG A 155 -8.72 -7.84 15.34
C ARG A 155 -8.74 -7.45 16.84
N LEU A 156 -7.57 -7.25 17.44
CA LEU A 156 -7.44 -6.83 18.84
C LEU A 156 -8.03 -5.43 19.06
N TYR A 157 -7.76 -4.51 18.12
CA TYR A 157 -8.32 -3.16 18.15
C TYR A 157 -9.85 -3.16 18.09
N ASP A 158 -10.44 -3.96 17.18
CA ASP A 158 -11.89 -4.08 17.08
C ASP A 158 -12.51 -4.66 18.35
N GLN A 159 -11.88 -5.67 18.95
CA GLN A 159 -12.33 -6.29 20.20
C GLN A 159 -12.23 -5.33 21.37
N LYS A 160 -11.07 -4.66 21.57
CA LYS A 160 -10.90 -3.66 22.63
C LYS A 160 -11.88 -2.49 22.45
N SER A 161 -12.07 -2.01 21.22
CA SER A 161 -13.01 -0.94 20.92
C SER A 161 -14.46 -1.32 21.26
N ALA A 162 -14.86 -2.58 21.03
CA ALA A 162 -16.16 -3.08 21.43
C ALA A 162 -16.32 -3.11 22.96
N ILE A 163 -15.30 -3.57 23.68
CA ILE A 163 -15.29 -3.55 25.16
C ILE A 163 -15.47 -2.12 25.66
N LEU A 164 -14.66 -1.18 25.17
CA LEU A 164 -14.69 0.22 25.61
C LEU A 164 -16.01 0.92 25.27
N ARG A 165 -16.72 0.50 24.25
CA ARG A 165 -18.03 1.04 23.90
C ARG A 165 -19.16 0.48 24.75
N ASP A 166 -19.14 -0.84 25.01
CA ASP A 166 -20.29 -1.59 25.50
C ASP A 166 -20.20 -1.92 27.01
N TRP A 167 -19.09 -1.57 27.71
CA TRP A 167 -18.89 -1.92 29.13
C TRP A 167 -19.90 -1.31 30.09
N HIS A 168 -20.47 -0.14 29.78
CA HIS A 168 -21.50 0.47 30.61
C HIS A 168 -22.77 -0.40 30.69
N GLU A 169 -23.11 -1.09 29.60
CA GLU A 169 -24.25 -2.00 29.57
C GLU A 169 -23.89 -3.38 30.14
N LYS A 170 -22.63 -3.79 30.01
CA LYS A 170 -22.12 -5.09 30.45
C LYS A 170 -20.76 -4.95 31.17
N PRO A 171 -20.76 -4.61 32.47
CA PRO A 171 -19.53 -4.36 33.25
C PRO A 171 -18.52 -5.51 33.27
N SER A 172 -18.96 -6.77 33.15
CA SER A 172 -18.07 -7.94 33.07
C SER A 172 -17.13 -7.95 31.87
N LEU A 173 -17.35 -7.09 30.84
CA LEU A 173 -16.42 -6.92 29.73
C LEU A 173 -15.07 -6.34 30.20
N LEU A 174 -15.06 -5.58 31.31
CA LEU A 174 -13.83 -5.01 31.88
C LEU A 174 -12.85 -6.08 32.37
N ASP A 175 -13.34 -7.26 32.74
CA ASP A 175 -12.49 -8.37 33.21
C ASP A 175 -11.47 -8.82 32.14
N THR A 176 -11.75 -8.54 30.86
CA THR A 176 -10.88 -8.90 29.73
C THR A 176 -10.13 -7.70 29.14
N LEU A 177 -10.43 -6.47 29.54
CA LEU A 177 -9.87 -5.25 28.96
C LEU A 177 -8.35 -5.20 29.05
N ASP A 178 -7.80 -5.61 30.21
CA ASP A 178 -6.36 -5.52 30.45
C ASP A 178 -5.60 -6.56 29.59
N ASP A 179 -6.17 -7.76 29.38
CA ASP A 179 -5.60 -8.78 28.49
C ASP A 179 -5.55 -8.30 27.02
N PHE A 180 -6.64 -7.68 26.54
CA PHE A 180 -6.64 -7.12 25.19
C PHE A 180 -5.69 -5.93 25.06
N SER A 181 -5.57 -5.10 26.09
CA SER A 181 -4.64 -3.97 26.12
C SER A 181 -3.19 -4.43 26.08
N ASP A 182 -2.83 -5.45 26.88
CA ASP A 182 -1.50 -6.05 26.88
C ASP A 182 -1.14 -6.64 25.50
N GLN A 183 -2.03 -7.45 24.93
CA GLN A 183 -1.83 -8.02 23.59
C GLN A 183 -1.66 -6.93 22.52
N MET A 184 -2.48 -5.86 22.58
CA MET A 184 -2.34 -4.72 21.67
C MET A 184 -0.99 -4.03 21.84
N CYS A 185 -0.48 -3.82 23.06
CA CYS A 185 0.84 -3.25 23.30
C CYS A 185 1.95 -4.12 22.71
N ARG A 186 1.88 -5.45 22.86
CA ARG A 186 2.85 -6.40 22.30
C ARG A 186 2.90 -6.35 20.77
N VAL A 187 1.75 -6.37 20.13
CA VAL A 187 1.67 -6.32 18.65
C VAL A 187 2.05 -4.92 18.15
N SER A 188 1.63 -3.86 18.85
CA SER A 188 1.99 -2.47 18.53
C SER A 188 3.50 -2.26 18.54
N ALA A 189 4.22 -2.78 19.55
CA ALA A 189 5.66 -2.62 19.65
C ALA A 189 6.37 -3.12 18.37
N LYS A 190 5.94 -4.25 17.84
CA LYS A 190 6.47 -4.79 16.58
C LYS A 190 6.11 -3.92 15.37
N LEU A 191 4.84 -3.49 15.26
CA LEU A 191 4.38 -2.64 14.16
C LEU A 191 5.10 -1.29 14.15
N ILE A 192 5.24 -0.64 15.31
CA ILE A 192 5.95 0.62 15.49
C ILE A 192 7.38 0.51 14.99
N ARG A 193 8.10 -0.54 15.41
CA ARG A 193 9.48 -0.75 15.01
C ARG A 193 9.63 -0.95 13.49
N TYR A 194 8.74 -1.73 12.87
CA TYR A 194 8.73 -1.90 11.42
C TYR A 194 8.47 -0.59 10.68
N ARG A 195 7.48 0.19 11.14
CA ARG A 195 7.14 1.48 10.52
C ARG A 195 8.24 2.51 10.71
N ALA A 196 8.84 2.60 11.89
CA ALA A 196 9.95 3.50 12.17
C ALA A 196 11.17 3.20 11.28
N ALA A 197 11.54 1.91 11.15
CA ALA A 197 12.62 1.48 10.27
C ALA A 197 12.31 1.79 8.80
N TYR A 198 11.08 1.57 8.34
CA TYR A 198 10.67 1.92 6.99
C TYR A 198 10.68 3.43 6.76
N ALA A 199 10.16 4.23 7.70
CA ALA A 199 10.16 5.69 7.62
C ALA A 199 11.57 6.27 7.53
N SER A 200 12.53 5.71 8.26
CA SER A 200 13.94 6.10 8.17
C SER A 200 14.52 5.81 6.79
N ARG A 201 14.27 4.63 6.22
CA ARG A 201 14.68 4.28 4.85
C ARG A 201 14.03 5.20 3.82
N LEU A 202 12.72 5.46 3.99
CA LEU A 202 11.96 6.33 3.10
C LEU A 202 12.50 7.77 3.12
N ASN A 203 12.89 8.30 4.29
CA ASN A 203 13.50 9.60 4.42
C ASN A 203 14.82 9.69 3.64
N ILE A 204 15.68 8.68 3.79
CA ILE A 204 16.98 8.63 3.10
C ILE A 204 16.79 8.58 1.58
N ALA A 205 15.85 7.75 1.09
CA ALA A 205 15.62 7.57 -0.33
C ALA A 205 14.86 8.76 -0.98
N ALA A 206 13.90 9.37 -0.26
CA ALA A 206 13.04 10.43 -0.80
C ALA A 206 13.73 11.78 -0.89
N ALA A 207 14.62 12.11 0.05
CA ALA A 207 15.26 13.41 0.12
C ALA A 207 16.03 13.77 -1.17
N PRO A 208 16.94 12.93 -1.71
CA PRO A 208 17.65 13.24 -2.96
C PRO A 208 16.71 13.31 -4.17
N ILE A 209 15.68 12.46 -4.24
CA ILE A 209 14.70 12.50 -5.32
C ILE A 209 13.94 13.82 -5.31
N HIS A 210 13.54 14.28 -4.14
CA HIS A 210 12.83 15.55 -3.98
C HIS A 210 13.70 16.75 -4.30
N ALA A 211 14.96 16.75 -3.84
CA ALA A 211 15.93 17.79 -4.15
C ALA A 211 16.17 17.92 -5.65
N ASP A 212 16.37 16.79 -6.34
CA ASP A 212 16.55 16.75 -7.80
C ASP A 212 15.30 17.28 -8.53
N PHE A 213 14.12 16.85 -8.07
CA PHE A 213 12.85 17.32 -8.65
C PHE A 213 12.64 18.83 -8.49
N SER A 214 12.98 19.38 -7.33
CA SER A 214 12.83 20.81 -7.04
C SER A 214 13.97 21.68 -7.60
N GLY A 215 15.00 21.06 -8.21
CA GLY A 215 16.23 21.76 -8.60
C GLY A 215 17.00 22.29 -7.40
N GLY A 216 17.01 21.57 -6.28
CA GLY A 216 17.67 21.92 -5.03
C GLY A 216 17.00 23.01 -4.19
N ARG A 217 15.80 23.46 -4.59
CA ARG A 217 15.09 24.56 -3.89
C ARG A 217 14.38 24.11 -2.62
N ASP A 218 13.90 22.86 -2.60
CA ASP A 218 13.14 22.33 -1.48
C ASP A 218 13.87 21.15 -0.83
N GLN A 219 13.86 21.13 0.50
CA GLN A 219 14.38 20.03 1.31
C GLN A 219 13.20 19.27 1.92
N LEU A 220 13.09 17.98 1.61
CA LEU A 220 12.09 17.08 2.18
C LEU A 220 12.69 16.35 3.37
N ALA A 221 11.97 16.33 4.50
CA ALA A 221 12.32 15.56 5.67
C ALA A 221 11.11 14.76 6.16
N LEU A 222 11.35 13.51 6.56
CA LEU A 222 10.34 12.62 7.10
C LEU A 222 10.73 12.19 8.51
N ALA A 223 9.75 12.17 9.42
CA ALA A 223 9.94 11.68 10.78
C ALA A 223 8.77 10.80 11.18
N TYR A 224 9.07 9.65 11.79
CA TYR A 224 8.04 8.79 12.34
C TYR A 224 7.65 9.24 13.74
N ARG A 225 6.35 9.29 14.02
CA ARG A 225 5.78 9.65 15.32
C ARG A 225 4.79 8.60 15.79
N THR A 226 4.86 8.27 17.06
CA THR A 226 3.90 7.40 17.75
C THR A 226 3.46 8.04 19.08
N VAL A 227 2.93 7.27 20.02
CA VAL A 227 2.52 7.78 21.35
C VAL A 227 3.69 8.38 22.12
N SER A 228 3.42 9.35 22.98
CA SER A 228 4.43 10.23 23.61
C SER A 228 5.43 9.52 24.53
N THR A 229 5.05 8.39 25.12
CA THR A 229 5.93 7.62 26.00
C THR A 229 6.99 6.80 25.24
N VAL A 230 6.80 6.55 23.95
CA VAL A 230 7.79 5.89 23.11
C VAL A 230 8.76 6.94 22.56
N THR A 231 9.87 7.12 23.24
CA THR A 231 10.90 8.12 22.90
C THR A 231 11.83 7.66 21.77
N ASP A 232 12.04 6.34 21.65
CA ASP A 232 12.80 5.72 20.56
C ASP A 232 12.00 4.60 19.91
N ALA A 233 11.44 4.88 18.73
CA ALA A 233 10.67 3.91 17.95
C ALA A 233 11.55 2.88 17.21
N LEU A 234 12.88 3.07 17.18
CA LEU A 234 13.86 2.13 16.64
C LEU A 234 14.48 1.23 17.72
N GLY A 235 14.20 1.50 18.98
CA GLY A 235 14.62 0.71 20.12
C GLY A 235 14.16 -0.74 20.07
N THR A 236 14.45 -1.50 21.11
CA THR A 236 14.05 -2.90 21.18
C THR A 236 12.52 -3.04 21.32
N GLU A 237 11.97 -4.17 20.84
CA GLU A 237 10.54 -4.46 21.00
C GLU A 237 10.10 -4.41 22.47
N LYS A 238 11.00 -4.79 23.39
CA LYS A 238 10.75 -4.80 24.83
C LYS A 238 10.62 -3.39 25.40
N GLU A 239 11.51 -2.47 25.03
CA GLU A 239 11.47 -1.06 25.45
C GLU A 239 10.20 -0.37 24.94
N ILE A 240 9.88 -0.55 23.67
CA ILE A 240 8.67 0.01 23.04
C ILE A 240 7.42 -0.58 23.74
N TYR A 241 7.41 -1.87 24.01
CA TYR A 241 6.29 -2.53 24.70
C TYR A 241 6.06 -1.93 26.10
N TYR A 242 7.09 -1.77 26.92
CA TYR A 242 6.91 -1.17 28.25
C TYR A 242 6.46 0.29 28.16
N ALA A 243 7.01 1.07 27.28
CA ALA A 243 6.57 2.45 27.04
C ALA A 243 5.09 2.53 26.61
N LEU A 244 4.61 1.54 25.82
CA LEU A 244 3.19 1.43 25.48
C LEU A 244 2.32 1.04 26.67
N CYS A 245 2.80 0.15 27.56
CA CYS A 245 2.10 -0.21 28.78
C CYS A 245 1.95 1.00 29.71
N ASP A 246 3.02 1.78 29.88
CA ASP A 246 2.98 3.03 30.66
C ASP A 246 1.96 4.01 30.08
N HIS A 247 1.95 4.18 28.74
CA HIS A 247 0.97 5.04 28.09
C HIS A 247 -0.47 4.51 28.29
N GLN A 248 -0.66 3.19 28.21
CA GLN A 248 -1.95 2.55 28.41
C GLN A 248 -2.48 2.79 29.83
N GLU A 249 -1.63 2.64 30.83
CA GLU A 249 -2.00 2.87 32.24
C GLU A 249 -2.40 4.34 32.47
N GLN A 250 -1.59 5.29 31.97
CA GLN A 250 -1.88 6.72 32.08
C GLN A 250 -3.20 7.12 31.41
N HIS A 251 -3.60 6.43 30.32
CA HIS A 251 -4.78 6.77 29.55
C HIS A 251 -5.99 5.85 29.81
N ARG A 252 -5.87 4.87 30.71
CA ARG A 252 -6.93 3.87 30.98
C ARG A 252 -8.27 4.52 31.32
N ARG A 253 -8.25 5.53 32.20
CA ARG A 253 -9.48 6.24 32.59
C ARG A 253 -10.07 7.01 31.41
N ALA A 254 -9.25 7.72 30.65
CA ALA A 254 -9.70 8.45 29.48
C ALA A 254 -10.25 7.54 28.37
N GLU A 255 -9.70 6.32 28.21
CA GLU A 255 -10.27 5.30 27.31
C GLU A 255 -11.66 4.85 27.75
N LEU A 256 -11.86 4.61 29.06
CA LEU A 256 -13.16 4.23 29.61
C LEU A 256 -14.18 5.36 29.47
N ASP A 257 -13.78 6.61 29.76
CA ASP A 257 -14.66 7.77 29.71
C ASP A 257 -15.05 8.12 28.25
N SER A 258 -14.13 7.96 27.29
CA SER A 258 -14.35 8.29 25.87
C SER A 258 -14.89 7.13 25.02
N GLY A 259 -14.80 5.89 25.49
CA GLY A 259 -15.12 4.70 24.71
C GLY A 259 -14.17 4.45 23.53
N GLN A 260 -12.96 5.04 23.54
CA GLN A 260 -12.01 4.97 22.41
C GLN A 260 -10.65 4.44 22.84
N CYS A 261 -10.03 3.63 21.99
CA CYS A 261 -8.64 3.23 22.18
C CYS A 261 -7.71 4.44 21.99
N LEU A 262 -6.91 4.78 23.00
CA LEU A 262 -5.98 5.89 22.97
C LEU A 262 -4.51 5.45 22.84
N THR A 263 -4.21 4.18 23.07
CA THR A 263 -2.86 3.62 23.03
C THR A 263 -2.72 2.58 21.91
N GLY A 264 -1.64 2.66 21.13
CA GLY A 264 -1.27 1.65 20.15
C GLY A 264 -0.93 2.20 18.77
N ALA A 265 -0.54 1.31 17.86
CA ALA A 265 -0.03 1.62 16.52
C ALA A 265 -1.03 2.35 15.59
N HIS A 266 -2.31 2.43 15.93
CA HIS A 266 -3.29 3.25 15.21
C HIS A 266 -3.12 4.76 15.46
N LYS A 267 -2.32 5.17 16.44
CA LYS A 267 -1.96 6.57 16.72
C LYS A 267 -0.72 7.05 15.94
N ASP A 268 -0.02 6.15 15.27
CA ASP A 268 1.20 6.48 14.54
C ASP A 268 0.94 7.44 13.37
N ASP A 269 1.96 8.21 13.05
CA ASP A 269 1.98 9.10 11.90
C ASP A 269 3.38 9.18 11.26
N LEU A 270 3.41 9.49 9.98
CA LEU A 270 4.59 9.91 9.25
C LEU A 270 4.53 11.43 9.08
N LEU A 271 5.33 12.15 9.82
CA LEU A 271 5.46 13.59 9.69
C LEU A 271 6.26 13.89 8.43
N ILE A 272 5.81 14.89 7.68
CA ILE A 272 6.41 15.30 6.42
C ILE A 272 6.64 16.81 6.48
N ASP A 273 7.90 17.21 6.42
CA ASP A 273 8.32 18.61 6.44
C ASP A 273 8.97 18.98 5.11
N ILE A 274 8.72 20.19 4.66
CA ILE A 274 9.38 20.79 3.52
C ILE A 274 10.01 22.10 4.01
N ASN A 275 11.33 22.24 3.82
CA ASN A 275 12.11 23.40 4.29
C ASN A 275 11.93 23.68 5.80
N GLY A 276 11.83 22.61 6.62
CA GLY A 276 11.66 22.70 8.07
C GLY A 276 10.26 23.13 8.52
N GLN A 277 9.27 23.15 7.62
CA GLN A 277 7.88 23.46 7.95
C GLN A 277 6.96 22.27 7.66
N PRO A 278 5.96 22.01 8.54
CA PRO A 278 4.98 20.94 8.32
C PRO A 278 4.27 21.09 6.97
N ALA A 279 4.54 20.16 6.05
CA ALA A 279 4.06 20.23 4.68
C ALA A 279 2.53 20.25 4.59
N ARG A 280 1.84 19.58 5.51
CA ARG A 280 0.37 19.55 5.55
C ARG A 280 -0.24 20.94 5.67
N ALA A 281 0.38 21.84 6.46
CA ALA A 281 -0.15 23.17 6.78
C ALA A 281 0.38 24.25 5.83
N PHE A 282 1.64 24.15 5.41
CA PHE A 282 2.35 25.27 4.79
C PHE A 282 2.81 25.02 3.35
N ALA A 283 2.85 23.75 2.88
CA ALA A 283 3.30 23.49 1.52
C ALA A 283 2.26 23.92 0.47
N SER A 284 2.75 24.50 -0.62
CA SER A 284 1.93 24.78 -1.80
C SER A 284 1.42 23.49 -2.45
N GLN A 285 0.40 23.57 -3.29
CA GLN A 285 -0.12 22.42 -4.03
C GLN A 285 0.96 21.77 -4.90
N GLY A 286 1.83 22.57 -5.52
CA GLY A 286 2.96 22.08 -6.30
C GLY A 286 3.96 21.30 -5.45
N GLN A 287 4.33 21.81 -4.27
CA GLN A 287 5.23 21.14 -3.32
C GLN A 287 4.63 19.83 -2.80
N THR A 288 3.34 19.81 -2.44
CA THR A 288 2.68 18.57 -1.98
C THR A 288 2.67 17.50 -3.05
N ARG A 289 2.36 17.85 -4.31
CA ARG A 289 2.42 16.91 -5.45
C ARG A 289 3.83 16.38 -5.69
N THR A 290 4.84 17.27 -5.64
CA THR A 290 6.24 16.86 -5.80
C THR A 290 6.69 15.95 -4.66
N ALA A 291 6.33 16.24 -3.42
CA ALA A 291 6.66 15.39 -2.28
C ALA A 291 5.99 14.00 -2.41
N ALA A 292 4.70 13.92 -2.78
CA ALA A 292 4.02 12.66 -2.99
C ALA A 292 4.69 11.80 -4.08
N LEU A 293 5.08 12.42 -5.21
CA LEU A 293 5.87 11.77 -6.27
C LEU A 293 7.20 11.24 -5.75
N SER A 294 7.92 12.07 -4.97
CA SER A 294 9.21 11.67 -4.39
C SER A 294 9.08 10.49 -3.45
N LEU A 295 8.02 10.44 -2.63
CA LEU A 295 7.74 9.30 -1.75
C LEU A 295 7.49 8.00 -2.55
N LYS A 296 6.71 8.06 -3.62
CA LYS A 296 6.40 6.87 -4.43
C LYS A 296 7.59 6.37 -5.24
N LEU A 297 8.41 7.27 -5.77
CA LEU A 297 9.67 6.88 -6.41
C LEU A 297 10.66 6.32 -5.40
N ALA A 298 10.75 6.90 -4.20
CA ALA A 298 11.59 6.38 -3.11
C ALA A 298 11.12 4.99 -2.64
N GLU A 299 9.82 4.74 -2.57
CA GLU A 299 9.26 3.42 -2.31
C GLU A 299 9.78 2.40 -3.33
N ARG A 300 9.80 2.75 -4.64
CA ARG A 300 10.32 1.89 -5.70
C ARG A 300 11.80 1.57 -5.52
N GLU A 301 12.63 2.56 -5.17
CA GLU A 301 14.06 2.36 -4.90
C GLU A 301 14.29 1.49 -3.66
N ILE A 302 13.52 1.66 -2.58
CA ILE A 302 13.60 0.79 -1.39
C ILE A 302 13.33 -0.69 -1.75
N PHE A 303 12.36 -0.93 -2.65
CA PHE A 303 12.07 -2.28 -3.11
C PHE A 303 13.20 -2.85 -3.96
N HIS A 304 13.79 -2.02 -4.83
CA HIS A 304 14.96 -2.42 -5.62
C HIS A 304 16.15 -2.77 -4.73
N ASP A 305 16.47 -1.94 -3.73
CA ASP A 305 17.54 -2.19 -2.78
C ASP A 305 17.33 -3.48 -1.96
N GLU A 306 16.07 -3.81 -1.65
CA GLU A 306 15.75 -5.01 -0.85
C GLU A 306 15.76 -6.29 -1.66
N PHE A 307 15.34 -6.24 -2.92
CA PHE A 307 15.12 -7.42 -3.75
C PHE A 307 16.15 -7.62 -4.85
N ASP A 308 17.04 -6.64 -5.08
CA ASP A 308 17.96 -6.57 -6.24
C ASP A 308 17.22 -6.66 -7.59
N GLU A 309 15.92 -6.37 -7.57
CA GLU A 309 15.05 -6.31 -8.75
C GLU A 309 14.05 -5.18 -8.58
N TYR A 310 13.78 -4.41 -9.64
CA TYR A 310 12.72 -3.42 -9.59
C TYR A 310 11.34 -4.09 -9.46
N PRO A 311 10.48 -3.57 -8.55
CA PRO A 311 9.06 -3.95 -8.50
C PRO A 311 8.35 -3.50 -9.79
N VAL A 312 7.22 -4.09 -10.12
CA VAL A 312 6.36 -3.56 -11.17
C VAL A 312 5.80 -2.20 -10.72
N LEU A 313 6.08 -1.14 -11.48
CA LEU A 313 5.52 0.18 -11.22
C LEU A 313 4.16 0.30 -11.91
N MET A 314 3.14 0.70 -11.17
CA MET A 314 1.79 0.91 -11.67
C MET A 314 1.40 2.38 -11.48
N LEU A 315 1.15 3.08 -12.58
CA LEU A 315 0.72 4.48 -12.62
C LEU A 315 -0.75 4.51 -13.07
N ASP A 316 -1.68 4.60 -12.11
CA ASP A 316 -3.12 4.55 -12.37
C ASP A 316 -3.68 5.96 -12.54
N ASP A 317 -3.87 6.39 -13.79
CA ASP A 317 -4.38 7.72 -14.21
C ASP A 317 -3.66 8.93 -13.57
N VAL A 318 -2.55 8.72 -12.85
CA VAL A 318 -1.86 9.77 -12.10
C VAL A 318 -1.15 10.78 -13.01
N LEU A 319 -0.70 10.37 -14.20
CA LEU A 319 0.02 11.27 -15.12
C LEU A 319 -0.88 12.38 -15.63
N SER A 320 -2.19 12.15 -15.76
CA SER A 320 -3.16 13.17 -16.18
C SER A 320 -3.31 14.33 -15.18
N GLU A 321 -3.01 14.06 -13.90
CA GLU A 321 -3.06 15.04 -12.81
C GLU A 321 -1.77 15.88 -12.70
N LEU A 322 -0.75 15.58 -13.51
CA LEU A 322 0.56 16.21 -13.46
C LEU A 322 0.77 17.18 -14.62
N ASP A 323 1.44 18.27 -14.34
CA ASP A 323 1.96 19.14 -15.40
C ASP A 323 3.09 18.46 -16.20
N ALA A 324 3.42 19.04 -17.35
CA ALA A 324 4.39 18.46 -18.28
C ALA A 324 5.79 18.24 -17.67
N GLN A 325 6.23 19.11 -16.74
CA GLN A 325 7.53 18.98 -16.08
C GLN A 325 7.53 17.76 -15.14
N ARG A 326 6.45 17.58 -14.36
CA ARG A 326 6.29 16.45 -13.45
C ARG A 326 6.12 15.14 -14.19
N GLN A 327 5.33 15.13 -15.27
CA GLN A 327 5.24 13.96 -16.14
C GLN A 327 6.62 13.57 -16.69
N ALA A 328 7.38 14.54 -17.24
CA ALA A 328 8.72 14.28 -17.77
C ALA A 328 9.66 13.70 -16.72
N PHE A 329 9.62 14.24 -15.50
CA PHE A 329 10.46 13.77 -14.40
C PHE A 329 10.16 12.31 -14.06
N VAL A 330 8.88 11.94 -13.91
CA VAL A 330 8.46 10.55 -13.63
C VAL A 330 8.88 9.64 -14.78
N LEU A 331 8.53 9.99 -16.02
CA LEU A 331 8.81 9.15 -17.19
C LEU A 331 10.31 8.90 -17.42
N ASN A 332 11.17 9.86 -17.07
CA ASN A 332 12.62 9.70 -17.16
C ASN A 332 13.20 8.78 -16.07
N ARG A 333 12.45 8.52 -15.00
CA ARG A 333 12.90 7.70 -13.84
C ARG A 333 12.27 6.31 -13.76
N ILE A 334 11.34 5.97 -14.66
CA ILE A 334 10.68 4.66 -14.66
C ILE A 334 11.49 3.56 -15.36
N GLY A 335 12.66 3.87 -15.90
CA GLY A 335 13.56 2.89 -16.51
C GLY A 335 14.01 1.79 -15.55
N GLY A 336 14.52 0.69 -16.09
CA GLY A 336 15.10 -0.42 -15.34
C GLY A 336 14.12 -1.51 -14.90
N GLY A 337 12.79 -1.28 -14.94
CA GLY A 337 11.77 -2.27 -14.55
C GLY A 337 10.51 -2.18 -15.41
N GLN A 338 9.60 -3.12 -15.21
CA GLN A 338 8.31 -3.08 -15.89
C GLN A 338 7.43 -1.96 -15.31
N THR A 339 6.78 -1.19 -16.19
CA THR A 339 5.83 -0.15 -15.82
C THR A 339 4.50 -0.35 -16.54
N LEU A 340 3.40 -0.28 -15.80
CA LEU A 340 2.04 -0.30 -16.30
C LEU A 340 1.42 1.08 -16.08
N ILE A 341 1.05 1.78 -17.15
CA ILE A 341 0.51 3.15 -17.12
C ILE A 341 -0.90 3.11 -17.66
N THR A 342 -1.89 3.53 -16.89
CA THR A 342 -3.24 3.77 -17.40
C THR A 342 -3.41 5.23 -17.80
N CYS A 343 -4.09 5.47 -18.92
CA CYS A 343 -4.48 6.79 -19.37
C CYS A 343 -5.75 6.73 -20.24
N CYS A 344 -6.45 7.86 -20.39
CA CYS A 344 -7.67 7.91 -21.16
C CYS A 344 -7.39 7.90 -22.67
N GLU A 345 -6.48 8.71 -23.19
CA GLU A 345 -6.22 8.86 -24.64
C GLU A 345 -4.86 9.53 -24.93
N ASP A 346 -3.80 9.16 -24.28
CA ASP A 346 -2.53 9.84 -24.57
C ASP A 346 -1.56 8.96 -25.37
N ALA A 347 -1.74 8.94 -26.69
CA ALA A 347 -0.77 8.35 -27.62
C ALA A 347 0.66 8.90 -27.40
N ARG A 348 0.79 10.15 -26.90
CA ARG A 348 2.06 10.78 -26.57
C ARG A 348 2.84 10.08 -25.46
N ILE A 349 2.17 9.46 -24.48
CA ILE A 349 2.85 8.69 -23.43
C ILE A 349 3.50 7.45 -24.04
N ALA A 350 2.78 6.74 -24.92
CA ALA A 350 3.30 5.56 -25.61
C ALA A 350 4.49 5.92 -26.52
N GLU A 351 4.38 7.01 -27.31
CA GLU A 351 5.47 7.52 -28.15
C GLU A 351 6.70 7.91 -27.33
N ARG A 352 6.52 8.62 -26.22
CA ARG A 352 7.62 9.06 -25.34
C ARG A 352 8.34 7.92 -24.63
N THR A 353 7.62 6.86 -24.31
CA THR A 353 8.17 5.72 -23.57
C THR A 353 8.58 4.56 -24.45
N GLY A 354 8.21 4.56 -25.74
CA GLY A 354 8.35 3.40 -26.64
C GLY A 354 7.56 2.17 -26.11
N GLY A 355 6.53 2.41 -25.30
CA GLY A 355 5.78 1.38 -24.59
C GLY A 355 4.81 0.63 -25.50
N ARG A 356 4.53 -0.63 -25.14
CA ARG A 356 3.45 -1.41 -25.75
C ARG A 356 2.09 -0.78 -25.38
N VAL A 357 1.22 -0.61 -26.34
CA VAL A 357 -0.14 -0.11 -26.11
C VAL A 357 -1.12 -1.29 -25.96
N LEU A 358 -1.94 -1.24 -24.94
CA LEU A 358 -3.06 -2.14 -24.69
C LEU A 358 -4.34 -1.32 -24.61
N THR A 359 -5.35 -1.64 -25.38
CA THR A 359 -6.63 -0.92 -25.38
C THR A 359 -7.68 -1.71 -24.58
N VAL A 360 -8.28 -1.04 -23.61
CA VAL A 360 -9.36 -1.58 -22.78
C VAL A 360 -10.69 -0.98 -23.21
N ALA A 361 -11.59 -1.80 -23.69
CA ALA A 361 -12.93 -1.39 -24.11
C ALA A 361 -13.95 -2.52 -23.86
N ASN A 362 -15.12 -2.15 -23.33
CA ASN A 362 -16.27 -3.06 -23.14
C ASN A 362 -15.91 -4.37 -22.41
N GLY A 363 -15.06 -4.31 -21.39
CA GLY A 363 -14.61 -5.50 -20.65
C GLY A 363 -13.68 -6.43 -21.45
N GLY A 364 -13.11 -5.97 -22.55
CA GLY A 364 -12.09 -6.66 -23.35
C GLY A 364 -10.76 -5.91 -23.34
N ILE A 365 -9.65 -6.61 -23.60
CA ILE A 365 -8.28 -6.08 -23.72
C ILE A 365 -7.73 -6.50 -25.09
N ARG A 366 -7.19 -5.53 -25.84
CA ARG A 366 -6.63 -5.73 -27.20
C ARG A 366 -5.24 -5.15 -27.32
#